data_7d628974ad5d9e3212b69ca49a958430
#
_entry.id   7d628974ad5d9e3212b69ca49a958430
#
_cell.length_a   1.000
_cell.length_b   1.000
_cell.length_c   1.000
_cell.angle_alpha   90.00
_cell.angle_beta   90.00
_cell.angle_gamma   90.00
#
_symmetry.space_group_name_H-M   'P 1'
#
loop_
_entity.id
_entity.type
_entity.pdbx_description
1 polymer ?
#
loop_
_entity_poly.entity_id
_entity_poly.type
_entity_poly.pdbx_seq_one_letter_code
_entity_poly.pdbx_strand_id
1 'polypeptide(L)'
;MREITFREAVAEAMSEEMRRDERVFLLGEEVAEYNGAYKASKGMLDEFGPKRVIDTPIAELGFTSIAVGAAMNGLRPIVEFMTWNFAVLASDQIINHAAKMLQMSGGQFTTPIVFRGPNGPAGQLAATHSQSYEAFYSSIPGLKIVTPFTPYEAKGLLKSAIRDNDPVLVMESEKMYGDVGMIPEGEYLVPIGKANIRKPGTDCTIVSFGKILKTVHAAAEELEKEGINV
;
A
#
# COMPACT_ATOMS: atom_id res chain seq x y z
N MET A 1 -0.59 -23.86 -0.23
CA MET A 1 0.26 -22.77 0.33
C MET A 1 1.57 -22.75 -0.43
N ARG A 2 2.06 -21.57 -0.81
CA ARG A 2 3.37 -21.40 -1.46
C ARG A 2 4.12 -20.24 -0.83
N GLU A 3 5.43 -20.28 -0.95
CA GLU A 3 6.33 -19.25 -0.47
C GLU A 3 6.50 -18.14 -1.50
N ILE A 4 6.56 -16.88 -1.04
CA ILE A 4 6.70 -15.70 -1.89
C ILE A 4 7.35 -14.57 -1.10
N THR A 5 8.05 -13.68 -1.78
CA THR A 5 8.54 -12.44 -1.16
C THR A 5 7.44 -11.39 -1.06
N PHE A 6 7.59 -10.44 -0.15
CA PHE A 6 6.65 -9.33 0.01
C PHE A 6 6.48 -8.52 -1.29
N ARG A 7 7.59 -8.20 -2.00
CA ARG A 7 7.51 -7.47 -3.28
C ARG A 7 6.77 -8.24 -4.37
N GLU A 8 6.98 -9.56 -4.44
CA GLU A 8 6.24 -10.41 -5.39
C GLU A 8 4.76 -10.48 -5.04
N ALA A 9 4.42 -10.51 -3.75
CA ALA A 9 3.04 -10.46 -3.29
C ALA A 9 2.33 -9.16 -3.71
N VAL A 10 3.03 -8.02 -3.63
CA VAL A 10 2.54 -6.72 -4.15
C VAL A 10 2.35 -6.76 -5.66
N ALA A 11 3.36 -7.24 -6.41
CA ALA A 11 3.28 -7.36 -7.87
C ALA A 11 2.11 -8.25 -8.32
N GLU A 12 1.93 -9.40 -7.66
CA GLU A 12 0.82 -10.31 -7.96
C GLU A 12 -0.54 -9.69 -7.65
N ALA A 13 -0.68 -8.98 -6.52
CA ALA A 13 -1.92 -8.30 -6.17
C ALA A 13 -2.35 -7.34 -7.28
N MET A 14 -1.44 -6.49 -7.74
CA MET A 14 -1.71 -5.53 -8.81
C MET A 14 -2.03 -6.24 -10.13
N SER A 15 -1.22 -7.22 -10.53
CA SER A 15 -1.40 -7.95 -11.79
C SER A 15 -2.72 -8.73 -11.82
N GLU A 16 -3.09 -9.40 -10.73
CA GLU A 16 -4.37 -10.12 -10.65
C GLU A 16 -5.56 -9.17 -10.76
N GLU A 17 -5.53 -8.01 -10.11
CA GLU A 17 -6.61 -7.02 -10.20
C GLU A 17 -6.65 -6.33 -11.58
N MET A 18 -5.51 -6.09 -12.23
CA MET A 18 -5.47 -5.59 -13.60
C MET A 18 -6.00 -6.60 -14.62
N ARG A 19 -5.81 -7.91 -14.42
CA ARG A 19 -6.44 -8.96 -15.24
C ARG A 19 -7.95 -9.03 -15.02
N ARG A 20 -8.38 -8.82 -13.78
CA ARG A 20 -9.79 -8.89 -13.38
C ARG A 20 -10.61 -7.70 -13.88
N ASP A 21 -10.05 -6.51 -13.89
CA ASP A 21 -10.75 -5.26 -14.21
C ASP A 21 -9.89 -4.36 -15.11
N GLU A 22 -10.37 -4.11 -16.32
CA GLU A 22 -9.67 -3.30 -17.32
C GLU A 22 -9.51 -1.82 -16.92
N ARG A 23 -10.31 -1.35 -15.96
CA ARG A 23 -10.22 0.02 -15.44
C ARG A 23 -9.03 0.23 -14.49
N VAL A 24 -8.44 -0.85 -13.96
CA VAL A 24 -7.27 -0.79 -13.08
C VAL A 24 -6.02 -0.53 -13.90
N PHE A 25 -5.24 0.47 -13.53
CA PHE A 25 -3.95 0.78 -14.15
C PHE A 25 -2.95 1.29 -13.12
N LEU A 26 -1.67 1.12 -13.40
CA LEU A 26 -0.56 1.57 -12.56
C LEU A 26 0.09 2.79 -13.19
N LEU A 27 0.37 3.82 -12.37
CA LEU A 27 1.18 4.96 -12.78
C LEU A 27 2.09 5.40 -11.64
N GLY A 28 3.24 5.93 -12.00
CA GLY A 28 4.25 6.41 -11.06
C GLY A 28 5.61 6.57 -11.73
N GLU A 29 6.60 6.90 -10.93
CA GLU A 29 7.97 7.08 -11.39
C GLU A 29 8.66 5.73 -11.58
N GLU A 30 9.18 5.48 -12.79
CA GLU A 30 9.96 4.28 -13.12
C GLU A 30 9.21 2.94 -12.95
N VAL A 31 7.87 2.98 -12.93
CA VAL A 31 7.04 1.77 -12.71
C VAL A 31 6.96 0.86 -13.94
N ALA A 32 7.17 1.42 -15.15
CA ALA A 32 7.08 0.70 -16.41
C ALA A 32 8.45 0.19 -16.88
N GLU A 33 9.23 1.02 -17.55
CA GLU A 33 10.48 0.62 -18.22
C GLU A 33 11.51 0.07 -17.23
N TYR A 34 11.64 0.67 -16.06
CA TYR A 34 12.57 0.23 -15.03
C TYR A 34 12.01 -0.89 -14.13
N ASN A 35 10.75 -1.27 -14.30
CA ASN A 35 10.05 -2.28 -13.47
C ASN A 35 9.93 -1.90 -11.98
N GLY A 36 9.81 -0.61 -11.69
CA GLY A 36 9.77 -0.06 -10.34
C GLY A 36 11.14 0.05 -9.68
N ALA A 37 11.34 1.07 -8.86
CA ALA A 37 12.57 1.26 -8.09
C ALA A 37 12.89 0.04 -7.20
N TYR A 38 11.86 -0.60 -6.66
CA TYR A 38 11.96 -1.78 -5.79
C TYR A 38 11.52 -3.09 -6.45
N LYS A 39 11.30 -3.05 -7.78
CA LYS A 39 10.86 -4.20 -8.60
C LYS A 39 9.49 -4.77 -8.21
N ALA A 40 8.64 -3.93 -7.64
CA ALA A 40 7.26 -4.29 -7.28
C ALA A 40 6.31 -4.29 -8.48
N SER A 41 6.72 -3.76 -9.64
CA SER A 41 5.98 -3.77 -10.91
C SER A 41 6.65 -4.58 -12.01
N LYS A 42 7.59 -5.46 -11.64
CA LYS A 42 8.37 -6.25 -12.60
C LYS A 42 7.49 -7.08 -13.53
N GLY A 43 7.70 -6.91 -14.84
CA GLY A 43 7.00 -7.65 -15.90
C GLY A 43 5.61 -7.11 -16.23
N MET A 44 5.09 -6.13 -15.49
CA MET A 44 3.75 -5.61 -15.70
C MET A 44 3.62 -4.84 -17.02
N LEU A 45 4.65 -4.09 -17.44
CA LEU A 45 4.64 -3.39 -18.72
C LEU A 45 4.50 -4.37 -19.89
N ASP A 46 5.22 -5.49 -19.85
CA ASP A 46 5.19 -6.51 -20.90
C ASP A 46 3.81 -7.16 -21.00
N GLU A 47 3.13 -7.35 -19.87
CA GLU A 47 1.82 -8.01 -19.82
C GLU A 47 0.66 -7.07 -20.18
N PHE A 48 0.66 -5.83 -19.64
CA PHE A 48 -0.50 -4.93 -19.73
C PHE A 48 -0.32 -3.78 -20.72
N GLY A 49 0.90 -3.55 -21.17
CA GLY A 49 1.24 -2.49 -22.12
C GLY A 49 1.27 -1.07 -21.55
N PRO A 50 1.75 -0.11 -22.36
CA PRO A 50 2.05 1.24 -21.90
C PRO A 50 0.80 2.12 -21.63
N LYS A 51 -0.39 1.64 -21.97
CA LYS A 51 -1.65 2.33 -21.62
C LYS A 51 -2.13 2.02 -20.22
N ARG A 52 -1.60 0.96 -19.61
CA ARG A 52 -2.03 0.49 -18.29
C ARG A 52 -0.89 0.43 -17.26
N VAL A 53 0.37 0.53 -17.70
CA VAL A 53 1.55 0.69 -16.83
C VAL A 53 2.31 1.90 -17.36
N ILE A 54 2.25 3.00 -16.62
CA ILE A 54 2.57 4.32 -17.14
C ILE A 54 3.69 4.96 -16.31
N ASP A 55 4.86 5.17 -16.94
CA ASP A 55 5.89 6.00 -16.34
C ASP A 55 5.49 7.47 -16.36
N THR A 56 5.75 8.17 -15.29
CA THR A 56 5.51 9.59 -15.15
C THR A 56 6.82 10.36 -14.97
N PRO A 57 6.85 11.66 -15.32
CA PRO A 57 7.91 12.54 -14.83
C PRO A 57 7.92 12.57 -13.29
N ILE A 58 9.05 12.98 -12.69
CA ILE A 58 9.15 13.27 -11.25
C ILE A 58 8.34 14.54 -10.96
N ALA A 59 7.03 14.35 -10.75
CA ALA A 59 6.06 15.41 -10.52
C ALA A 59 4.84 14.87 -9.77
N GLU A 60 5.02 14.53 -8.48
CA GLU A 60 4.03 13.80 -7.67
C GLU A 60 2.68 14.53 -7.60
N LEU A 61 2.68 15.85 -7.51
CA LEU A 61 1.46 16.65 -7.61
C LEU A 61 0.75 16.42 -8.96
N GLY A 62 1.51 16.43 -10.05
CA GLY A 62 0.97 16.32 -11.41
C GLY A 62 0.34 14.97 -11.69
N PHE A 63 1.09 13.89 -11.49
CA PHE A 63 0.54 12.55 -11.78
C PHE A 63 -0.55 12.13 -10.80
N THR A 64 -0.48 12.55 -9.53
CA THR A 64 -1.55 12.32 -8.56
C THR A 64 -2.83 13.06 -8.97
N SER A 65 -2.73 14.30 -9.49
CA SER A 65 -3.89 15.05 -10.01
C SER A 65 -4.56 14.31 -11.16
N ILE A 66 -3.77 13.79 -12.10
CA ILE A 66 -4.27 12.98 -13.23
C ILE A 66 -4.98 11.73 -12.70
N ALA A 67 -4.40 11.04 -11.75
CA ALA A 67 -4.97 9.83 -11.17
C ALA A 67 -6.30 10.10 -10.44
N VAL A 68 -6.39 11.16 -9.65
CA VAL A 68 -7.64 11.56 -8.98
C VAL A 68 -8.72 11.87 -10.01
N GLY A 69 -8.39 12.63 -11.05
CA GLY A 69 -9.32 12.92 -12.14
C GLY A 69 -9.77 11.66 -12.89
N ALA A 70 -8.88 10.72 -13.13
CA ALA A 70 -9.18 9.42 -13.72
C ALA A 70 -10.13 8.58 -12.84
N ALA A 71 -9.88 8.57 -11.53
CA ALA A 71 -10.74 7.87 -10.56
C ALA A 71 -12.16 8.45 -10.54
N MET A 72 -12.30 9.78 -10.54
CA MET A 72 -13.61 10.45 -10.62
C MET A 72 -14.37 10.13 -11.92
N ASN A 73 -13.67 9.76 -12.98
CA ASN A 73 -14.24 9.33 -14.27
C ASN A 73 -14.43 7.80 -14.37
N GLY A 74 -14.34 7.07 -13.25
CA GLY A 74 -14.67 5.65 -13.18
C GLY A 74 -13.52 4.69 -13.45
N LEU A 75 -12.28 5.17 -13.63
CA LEU A 75 -11.09 4.33 -13.64
C LEU A 75 -10.64 4.01 -12.21
N ARG A 76 -9.72 3.05 -12.07
CA ARG A 76 -9.21 2.58 -10.77
C ARG A 76 -7.68 2.64 -10.75
N PRO A 77 -7.12 3.84 -10.59
CA PRO A 77 -5.67 4.02 -10.61
C PRO A 77 -5.00 3.46 -9.35
N ILE A 78 -3.84 2.86 -9.55
CA ILE A 78 -2.84 2.57 -8.53
C ILE A 78 -1.72 3.58 -8.75
N VAL A 79 -1.55 4.50 -7.80
CA VAL A 79 -0.47 5.48 -7.80
C VAL A 79 0.68 4.95 -6.97
N GLU A 80 1.84 4.74 -7.59
CA GLU A 80 3.05 4.40 -6.87
C GLU A 80 3.87 5.66 -6.62
N PHE A 81 4.09 6.00 -5.35
CA PHE A 81 5.13 6.93 -4.95
C PHE A 81 6.43 6.15 -4.75
N MET A 82 7.53 6.64 -5.29
CA MET A 82 8.85 6.03 -5.06
C MET A 82 9.16 5.94 -3.56
N THR A 83 8.68 6.91 -2.79
CA THR A 83 8.60 6.85 -1.33
C THR A 83 7.51 7.80 -0.82
N TRP A 84 6.84 7.44 0.26
CA TRP A 84 5.88 8.31 0.94
C TRP A 84 6.48 9.66 1.39
N ASN A 85 7.80 9.74 1.52
CA ASN A 85 8.46 11.01 1.80
C ASN A 85 8.18 12.08 0.73
N PHE A 86 7.99 11.70 -0.52
CA PHE A 86 7.69 12.61 -1.61
C PHE A 86 6.19 12.70 -1.94
N ALA A 87 5.37 11.81 -1.42
CA ALA A 87 3.91 11.94 -1.47
C ALA A 87 3.43 13.27 -0.83
N VAL A 88 4.23 13.85 0.03
CA VAL A 88 3.98 15.18 0.64
C VAL A 88 3.79 16.26 -0.42
N LEU A 89 4.46 16.18 -1.56
CA LEU A 89 4.27 17.10 -2.69
C LEU A 89 2.86 17.02 -3.29
N ALA A 90 2.19 15.87 -3.16
CA ALA A 90 0.84 15.62 -3.62
C ALA A 90 -0.22 15.70 -2.51
N SER A 91 0.11 16.23 -1.34
CA SER A 91 -0.78 16.22 -0.17
C SER A 91 -2.15 16.83 -0.46
N ASP A 92 -2.22 17.93 -1.21
CA ASP A 92 -3.48 18.56 -1.57
C ASP A 92 -4.38 17.61 -2.38
N GLN A 93 -3.82 16.87 -3.31
CA GLN A 93 -4.56 15.92 -4.14
C GLN A 93 -5.08 14.73 -3.32
N ILE A 94 -4.32 14.28 -2.35
CA ILE A 94 -4.73 13.19 -1.46
C ILE A 94 -5.79 13.68 -0.45
N ILE A 95 -5.53 14.83 0.19
CA ILE A 95 -6.30 15.32 1.34
C ILE A 95 -7.58 16.06 0.90
N ASN A 96 -7.47 16.99 -0.03
CA ASN A 96 -8.58 17.86 -0.42
C ASN A 96 -9.37 17.33 -1.62
N HIS A 97 -8.73 16.58 -2.51
CA HIS A 97 -9.42 16.03 -3.67
C HIS A 97 -9.85 14.57 -3.45
N ALA A 98 -8.93 13.62 -3.34
CA ALA A 98 -9.29 12.22 -3.21
C ALA A 98 -10.19 11.95 -1.99
N ALA A 99 -9.80 12.42 -0.79
CA ALA A 99 -10.51 12.16 0.44
C ALA A 99 -11.86 12.88 0.57
N LYS A 100 -12.06 14.01 -0.10
CA LYS A 100 -13.24 14.87 0.12
C LYS A 100 -14.24 14.88 -1.02
N MET A 101 -13.87 14.40 -2.20
CA MET A 101 -14.71 14.56 -3.39
C MET A 101 -16.08 13.90 -3.25
N LEU A 102 -16.18 12.74 -2.60
CA LEU A 102 -17.47 12.10 -2.35
C LEU A 102 -18.42 13.00 -1.57
N GLN A 103 -17.93 13.64 -0.51
CA GLN A 103 -18.71 14.58 0.30
C GLN A 103 -18.99 15.90 -0.47
N MET A 104 -17.98 16.47 -1.10
CA MET A 104 -18.08 17.75 -1.80
C MET A 104 -19.02 17.70 -3.00
N SER A 105 -19.11 16.53 -3.65
CA SER A 105 -20.03 16.30 -4.77
C SER A 105 -21.44 15.88 -4.35
N GLY A 106 -21.74 15.79 -3.05
CA GLY A 106 -23.02 15.27 -2.58
C GLY A 106 -23.24 13.79 -2.94
N GLY A 107 -22.17 13.01 -2.99
CA GLY A 107 -22.20 11.57 -3.30
C GLY A 107 -22.17 11.24 -4.81
N GLN A 108 -21.97 12.23 -5.69
CA GLN A 108 -22.00 11.99 -7.14
C GLN A 108 -20.70 11.38 -7.66
N PHE A 109 -19.55 11.68 -7.05
CA PHE A 109 -18.25 11.17 -7.45
C PHE A 109 -17.62 10.36 -6.33
N THR A 110 -17.21 9.15 -6.65
CA THR A 110 -16.30 8.35 -5.84
C THR A 110 -14.86 8.53 -6.37
N THR A 111 -13.88 8.25 -5.53
CA THR A 111 -12.46 8.27 -5.91
C THR A 111 -11.82 6.92 -5.57
N PRO A 112 -12.12 5.87 -6.34
CA PRO A 112 -11.58 4.53 -6.14
C PRO A 112 -10.10 4.50 -6.56
N ILE A 113 -9.22 4.99 -5.70
CA ILE A 113 -7.80 5.16 -5.95
C ILE A 113 -6.97 4.52 -4.84
N VAL A 114 -5.90 3.87 -5.23
CA VAL A 114 -4.89 3.35 -4.30
C VAL A 114 -3.63 4.20 -4.43
N PHE A 115 -3.14 4.68 -3.30
CA PHE A 115 -1.80 5.26 -3.17
C PHE A 115 -0.92 4.26 -2.46
N ARG A 116 0.21 3.88 -3.03
CA ARG A 116 1.12 2.90 -2.45
C ARG A 116 2.59 3.31 -2.60
N GLY A 117 3.42 2.70 -1.81
CA GLY A 117 4.87 2.85 -1.85
C GLY A 117 5.52 2.60 -0.50
N PRO A 118 6.87 2.60 -0.44
CA PRO A 118 7.59 2.40 0.80
C PRO A 118 7.48 3.61 1.72
N ASN A 119 7.33 3.32 3.02
CA ASN A 119 7.18 4.28 4.11
C ASN A 119 8.15 3.93 5.24
N GLY A 120 8.55 4.92 6.00
CA GLY A 120 9.50 4.74 7.10
C GLY A 120 10.96 4.65 6.65
N PRO A 121 11.87 4.25 7.55
CA PRO A 121 13.29 4.22 7.28
C PRO A 121 13.67 3.17 6.23
N ALA A 122 14.49 3.61 5.30
CA ALA A 122 15.06 2.83 4.20
C ALA A 122 16.53 2.44 4.47
N GLY A 123 17.31 2.23 3.43
CA GLY A 123 18.70 1.81 3.46
C GLY A 123 19.72 2.95 3.69
N GLN A 124 19.60 3.72 4.77
CA GLN A 124 20.52 4.81 5.13
C GLN A 124 20.56 6.00 4.14
N LEU A 125 19.38 6.34 3.58
CA LEU A 125 19.23 7.46 2.65
C LEU A 125 19.03 8.82 3.34
N ALA A 126 19.28 8.92 4.64
CA ALA A 126 19.17 10.10 5.48
C ALA A 126 17.72 10.58 5.75
N ALA A 127 17.58 11.76 6.34
CA ALA A 127 16.35 12.24 6.98
C ALA A 127 15.16 12.34 6.01
N THR A 128 15.38 12.82 4.79
CA THR A 128 14.32 13.04 3.79
C THR A 128 13.73 11.75 3.22
N HIS A 129 14.31 10.58 3.53
CA HIS A 129 13.85 9.26 3.08
C HIS A 129 13.55 8.31 4.24
N SER A 130 13.35 8.82 5.45
CA SER A 130 13.22 7.97 6.64
C SER A 130 12.03 8.30 7.52
N GLN A 131 11.08 9.06 7.00
CA GLN A 131 9.90 9.51 7.73
C GLN A 131 8.75 8.50 7.59
N SER A 132 7.94 8.39 8.64
CA SER A 132 6.74 7.55 8.69
C SER A 132 5.49 8.44 8.68
N TYR A 133 4.60 8.21 7.72
CA TYR A 133 3.48 9.11 7.45
C TYR A 133 2.11 8.58 7.89
N GLU A 134 2.05 7.43 8.55
CA GLU A 134 0.78 6.84 9.02
C GLU A 134 -0.01 7.82 9.88
N ALA A 135 0.64 8.43 10.87
CA ALA A 135 0.00 9.38 11.77
C ALA A 135 -0.46 10.66 11.03
N PHE A 136 0.31 11.11 10.04
CA PHE A 136 -0.02 12.32 9.27
C PHE A 136 -1.34 12.15 8.50
N TYR A 137 -1.52 11.04 7.80
CA TYR A 137 -2.71 10.81 7.00
C TYR A 137 -3.88 10.20 7.80
N SER A 138 -3.63 9.55 8.95
CA SER A 138 -4.68 8.89 9.74
C SER A 138 -5.70 9.85 10.34
N SER A 139 -5.35 11.12 10.48
CA SER A 139 -6.26 12.17 10.96
C SER A 139 -7.19 12.73 9.87
N ILE A 140 -7.06 12.29 8.63
CA ILE A 140 -7.82 12.84 7.49
C ILE A 140 -9.09 12.02 7.24
N PRO A 141 -10.29 12.56 7.51
CA PRO A 141 -11.54 11.87 7.21
C PRO A 141 -11.68 11.63 5.69
N GLY A 142 -12.11 10.44 5.32
CA GLY A 142 -12.29 10.00 3.93
C GLY A 142 -11.12 9.17 3.39
N LEU A 143 -10.02 9.01 4.14
CA LEU A 143 -8.92 8.11 3.80
C LEU A 143 -9.00 6.82 4.62
N LYS A 144 -8.63 5.71 3.99
CA LYS A 144 -8.34 4.43 4.65
C LYS A 144 -6.84 4.18 4.56
N ILE A 145 -6.23 3.70 5.65
CA ILE A 145 -4.79 3.41 5.69
C ILE A 145 -4.60 1.96 6.09
N VAL A 146 -3.75 1.26 5.36
CA VAL A 146 -3.32 -0.10 5.67
C VAL A 146 -1.80 -0.19 5.64
N THR A 147 -1.26 -0.96 6.57
CA THR A 147 0.19 -1.14 6.77
C THR A 147 0.50 -2.64 6.84
N PRO A 148 0.58 -3.33 5.71
CA PRO A 148 0.80 -4.77 5.69
C PRO A 148 2.16 -5.13 6.29
N PHE A 149 2.23 -6.30 6.95
CA PHE A 149 3.44 -6.81 7.60
C PHE A 149 3.98 -8.09 6.94
N THR A 150 3.10 -8.93 6.41
CA THR A 150 3.49 -10.19 5.77
C THR A 150 3.15 -10.18 4.28
N PRO A 151 3.78 -11.05 3.45
CA PRO A 151 3.36 -11.25 2.06
C PRO A 151 1.86 -11.57 1.91
N TYR A 152 1.30 -12.35 2.84
CA TYR A 152 -0.13 -12.64 2.88
C TYR A 152 -0.97 -11.36 2.98
N GLU A 153 -0.62 -10.48 3.90
CA GLU A 153 -1.33 -9.22 4.08
C GLU A 153 -1.07 -8.25 2.94
N ALA A 154 0.16 -8.18 2.44
CA ALA A 154 0.51 -7.32 1.32
C ALA A 154 -0.37 -7.61 0.10
N LYS A 155 -0.50 -8.87 -0.27
CA LYS A 155 -1.37 -9.27 -1.39
C LYS A 155 -2.84 -9.06 -1.06
N GLY A 156 -3.32 -9.57 0.07
CA GLY A 156 -4.74 -9.56 0.40
C GLY A 156 -5.30 -8.16 0.67
N LEU A 157 -4.55 -7.30 1.39
CA LEU A 157 -4.96 -5.91 1.66
C LEU A 157 -4.89 -5.03 0.41
N LEU A 158 -3.85 -5.18 -0.42
CA LEU A 158 -3.74 -4.41 -1.66
C LEU A 158 -4.87 -4.76 -2.64
N LYS A 159 -5.23 -6.03 -2.79
CA LYS A 159 -6.40 -6.43 -3.57
C LYS A 159 -7.69 -5.83 -3.01
N SER A 160 -7.88 -5.85 -1.69
CA SER A 160 -9.03 -5.22 -1.04
C SER A 160 -9.05 -3.71 -1.28
N ALA A 161 -7.89 -3.05 -1.22
CA ALA A 161 -7.75 -1.62 -1.48
C ALA A 161 -8.11 -1.27 -2.95
N ILE A 162 -7.65 -2.05 -3.92
CA ILE A 162 -7.95 -1.81 -5.34
C ILE A 162 -9.47 -1.99 -5.62
N ARG A 163 -10.14 -2.85 -4.88
CA ARG A 163 -11.60 -3.08 -5.00
C ARG A 163 -12.45 -2.08 -4.23
N ASP A 164 -11.87 -1.31 -3.32
CA ASP A 164 -12.60 -0.30 -2.54
C ASP A 164 -13.02 0.89 -3.43
N ASN A 165 -14.12 1.53 -3.08
CA ASN A 165 -14.59 2.72 -3.79
C ASN A 165 -14.14 4.03 -3.14
N ASP A 166 -13.50 3.95 -1.97
CA ASP A 166 -12.86 5.07 -1.29
C ASP A 166 -11.34 5.04 -1.49
N PRO A 167 -10.65 6.17 -1.34
CA PRO A 167 -9.20 6.22 -1.43
C PRO A 167 -8.53 5.42 -0.31
N VAL A 168 -7.60 4.55 -0.68
CA VAL A 168 -6.84 3.72 0.27
C VAL A 168 -5.35 3.98 0.12
N LEU A 169 -4.69 4.25 1.25
CA LEU A 169 -3.25 4.41 1.36
C LEU A 169 -2.64 3.09 1.84
N VAL A 170 -1.80 2.48 1.01
CA VAL A 170 -1.07 1.25 1.35
C VAL A 170 0.37 1.62 1.62
N MET A 171 0.73 1.65 2.91
CA MET A 171 2.05 2.06 3.38
C MET A 171 2.91 0.83 3.61
N GLU A 172 3.81 0.58 2.69
CA GLU A 172 4.73 -0.55 2.67
C GLU A 172 6.05 -0.18 3.37
N SER A 173 6.99 -1.10 3.49
CA SER A 173 8.33 -0.81 3.99
C SER A 173 9.38 -1.34 3.04
N GLU A 174 10.31 -0.50 2.62
CA GLU A 174 11.43 -0.90 1.78
C GLU A 174 12.19 -2.10 2.37
N LYS A 175 12.42 -2.09 3.68
CA LYS A 175 13.14 -3.17 4.39
C LYS A 175 12.40 -4.49 4.45
N MET A 176 11.13 -4.52 4.04
CA MET A 176 10.31 -5.74 4.05
C MET A 176 10.15 -6.34 2.65
N TYR A 177 10.52 -5.66 1.58
CA TYR A 177 10.32 -6.17 0.22
C TYR A 177 10.99 -7.52 -0.06
N GLY A 178 12.05 -7.85 0.66
CA GLY A 178 12.72 -9.15 0.60
C GLY A 178 12.21 -10.17 1.61
N ASP A 179 11.31 -9.80 2.53
CA ASP A 179 10.79 -10.75 3.52
C ASP A 179 9.96 -11.82 2.83
N VAL A 180 10.16 -13.05 3.25
CA VAL A 180 9.51 -14.24 2.69
C VAL A 180 8.38 -14.69 3.61
N GLY A 181 7.29 -15.16 3.02
CA GLY A 181 6.17 -15.71 3.78
C GLY A 181 5.27 -16.61 2.93
N MET A 182 4.41 -17.35 3.63
CA MET A 182 3.48 -18.28 3.00
C MET A 182 2.18 -17.59 2.64
N ILE A 183 1.70 -17.84 1.42
CA ILE A 183 0.39 -17.38 0.96
C ILE A 183 -0.45 -18.57 0.47
N PRO A 184 -1.80 -18.47 0.49
CA PRO A 184 -2.66 -19.45 -0.15
C PRO A 184 -2.44 -19.49 -1.67
N GLU A 185 -2.69 -20.64 -2.26
CA GLU A 185 -2.94 -20.72 -3.69
C GLU A 185 -4.36 -20.23 -3.99
N GLY A 186 -4.52 -19.59 -5.15
CA GLY A 186 -5.80 -19.03 -5.56
C GLY A 186 -6.11 -17.65 -4.96
N GLU A 187 -7.34 -17.23 -5.15
CA GLU A 187 -7.79 -15.90 -4.77
C GLU A 187 -8.13 -15.80 -3.29
N TYR A 188 -7.69 -14.72 -2.66
CA TYR A 188 -8.10 -14.33 -1.31
C TYR A 188 -8.04 -12.81 -1.13
N LEU A 189 -8.77 -12.33 -0.14
CA LEU A 189 -8.77 -10.94 0.30
C LEU A 189 -8.51 -10.87 1.80
N VAL A 190 -7.91 -9.79 2.25
CA VAL A 190 -7.81 -9.44 3.67
C VAL A 190 -8.69 -8.22 3.91
N PRO A 191 -9.67 -8.28 4.83
CA PRO A 191 -10.61 -7.17 5.04
C PRO A 191 -9.92 -5.96 5.65
N ILE A 192 -10.20 -4.77 5.10
CA ILE A 192 -9.76 -3.49 5.66
C ILE A 192 -10.60 -3.18 6.89
N GLY A 193 -10.01 -2.55 7.91
CA GLY A 193 -10.68 -2.14 9.13
C GLY A 193 -10.83 -3.22 10.20
N LYS A 194 -10.20 -4.39 10.01
CA LYS A 194 -10.15 -5.45 11.03
C LYS A 194 -8.72 -5.69 11.48
N ALA A 195 -8.51 -5.64 12.80
CA ALA A 195 -7.24 -6.05 13.40
C ALA A 195 -7.07 -7.58 13.33
N ASN A 196 -5.82 -8.02 13.29
CA ASN A 196 -5.46 -9.43 13.32
C ASN A 196 -4.75 -9.75 14.64
N ILE A 197 -5.27 -10.74 15.38
CA ILE A 197 -4.59 -11.25 16.57
C ILE A 197 -3.45 -12.16 16.10
N ARG A 198 -2.23 -11.69 16.27
CA ARG A 198 -1.00 -12.41 15.88
C ARG A 198 -0.61 -13.50 16.83
N LYS A 199 -0.73 -13.22 18.11
CA LYS A 199 -0.44 -14.13 19.21
C LYS A 199 -1.48 -13.89 20.31
N PRO A 200 -2.21 -14.91 20.73
CA PRO A 200 -3.10 -14.79 21.89
C PRO A 200 -2.28 -14.80 23.17
N GLY A 201 -2.62 -13.95 24.13
CA GLY A 201 -2.00 -13.85 25.44
C GLY A 201 -3.01 -13.48 26.52
N THR A 202 -2.60 -13.51 27.78
CA THR A 202 -3.49 -13.32 28.95
C THR A 202 -3.09 -12.17 29.85
N ASP A 203 -1.83 -11.69 29.80
CA ASP A 203 -1.30 -10.76 30.78
C ASP A 203 -1.30 -9.31 30.27
N CYS A 204 -0.95 -9.10 29.01
CA CYS A 204 -1.04 -7.78 28.39
C CYS A 204 -1.29 -7.86 26.88
N THR A 205 -1.69 -6.73 26.28
CA THR A 205 -1.89 -6.62 24.84
C THR A 205 -0.99 -5.55 24.26
N ILE A 206 -0.22 -5.91 23.23
CA ILE A 206 0.53 -4.95 22.43
C ILE A 206 -0.21 -4.75 21.11
N VAL A 207 -0.58 -3.49 20.80
CA VAL A 207 -1.17 -3.12 19.51
C VAL A 207 -0.11 -2.41 18.67
N SER A 208 0.13 -2.90 17.45
CA SER A 208 1.15 -2.35 16.56
C SER A 208 0.82 -2.63 15.11
N PHE A 209 1.62 -2.10 14.17
CA PHE A 209 1.41 -2.24 12.72
C PHE A 209 2.73 -2.11 11.95
N GLY A 210 2.74 -2.58 10.71
CA GLY A 210 3.87 -2.43 9.79
C GLY A 210 5.17 -3.07 10.31
N LYS A 211 6.29 -2.51 9.89
CA LYS A 211 7.63 -3.08 10.14
C LYS A 211 7.97 -3.23 11.63
N ILE A 212 7.46 -2.36 12.52
CA ILE A 212 7.77 -2.42 13.95
C ILE A 212 7.27 -3.73 14.60
N LEU A 213 6.35 -4.43 13.95
CA LEU A 213 5.91 -5.75 14.39
C LEU A 213 7.06 -6.77 14.50
N LYS A 214 8.15 -6.62 13.74
CA LYS A 214 9.36 -7.45 13.94
C LYS A 214 9.91 -7.31 15.36
N THR A 215 10.01 -6.07 15.85
CA THR A 215 10.46 -5.77 17.21
C THR A 215 9.44 -6.22 18.25
N VAL A 216 8.15 -6.04 17.97
CA VAL A 216 7.07 -6.47 18.87
C VAL A 216 7.07 -7.99 19.05
N HIS A 217 7.23 -8.75 17.96
CA HIS A 217 7.32 -10.22 18.06
C HIS A 217 8.54 -10.66 18.87
N ALA A 218 9.72 -10.07 18.62
CA ALA A 218 10.91 -10.38 19.39
C ALA A 218 10.73 -10.05 20.89
N ALA A 219 10.12 -8.90 21.21
CA ALA A 219 9.82 -8.52 22.59
C ALA A 219 8.82 -9.50 23.26
N ALA A 220 7.79 -9.92 22.53
CA ALA A 220 6.82 -10.90 23.04
C ALA A 220 7.45 -12.27 23.34
N GLU A 221 8.42 -12.69 22.51
CA GLU A 221 9.19 -13.92 22.75
C GLU A 221 10.10 -13.81 24.00
N GLU A 222 10.69 -12.65 24.25
CA GLU A 222 11.48 -12.42 25.47
C GLU A 222 10.58 -12.42 26.73
N LEU A 223 9.44 -11.71 26.67
CA LEU A 223 8.47 -11.70 27.77
C LEU A 223 7.94 -13.09 28.11
N GLU A 224 7.71 -13.93 27.12
CA GLU A 224 7.26 -15.31 27.33
C GLU A 224 8.29 -16.13 28.12
N LYS A 225 9.59 -15.91 27.94
CA LYS A 225 10.65 -16.56 28.73
C LYS A 225 10.62 -16.13 30.20
N GLU A 226 10.08 -14.94 30.46
CA GLU A 226 9.87 -14.40 31.81
C GLU A 226 8.51 -14.81 32.42
N GLY A 227 7.72 -15.59 31.68
CA GLY A 227 6.40 -16.07 32.10
C GLY A 227 5.26 -15.09 31.85
N ILE A 228 5.49 -14.03 31.05
CA ILE A 228 4.48 -13.02 30.68
C ILE A 228 3.93 -13.35 29.29
N ASN A 229 2.63 -13.61 29.20
CA ASN A 229 1.93 -13.95 27.96
C ASN A 229 1.30 -12.70 27.32
N VAL A 230 1.81 -12.31 26.13
CA VAL A 230 1.40 -11.11 25.38
C VAL A 230 0.54 -11.50 24.18
#